data_140d559132a72e054437184c956d6cc8
#
_entry.id   140d559132a72e054437184c956d6cc8
#
_cell.length_a   1.000
_cell.length_b   1.000
_cell.length_c   1.000
_cell.angle_alpha   90.00
_cell.angle_beta   90.00
_cell.angle_gamma   90.00
#
_symmetry.space_group_name_H-M   'P 1'
#
loop_
_entity.id
_entity.type
_entity.pdbx_description
1 polymer ?
#
loop_
_entity_poly.entity_id
_entity_poly.type
_entity_poly.pdbx_seq_one_letter_code
_entity_poly.pdbx_strand_id
1 'polypeptide(L)'
;TFDFEKELFKTKYEGKEDDIVQLVEAGNISFPLNTTLITGVQNLMGARTKLKFGNLLLDIVASQQKSESQSITVQNGAQSQEFNFKADEYDENKHFFLSQYFYDNYNKAMSTFPIANSKVIITKVEVWKTNIGAAVNNNRNIVAFADLGEKNPFGTNPNITSSFGSEYPDNMASNNLLNVVNTSALRNINSVSTYLQGLGFISGQNYEKVESARRLAESEYTVNSKLGFISLNQSLSPDQVLAVAFQYQIVGDRIVYQVGEFSDDGITDPNTLVVKLLKSSSLNVRNPMWKLMMKNVYWIGSTQVSPENFRLNVMYLGDEGGIETGYFTEGPLKAVPLIQVFGLDRMDSQQNMYPDGVFDFVDGASMGIGLINASRGLVYFPTVEPFGNSKMSPLGVKTSSAPPSSARSSSISVRASARPSRSTRTTFASFAVRSGSSVTPR
;
A
#
# COMPACT_ATOMS: atom_id res chain seq x y z
N THR A 1 -11.30 24.33 5.26
CA THR A 1 -11.72 23.56 6.45
C THR A 1 -10.72 22.42 6.57
N PHE A 2 -9.92 22.43 7.62
CA PHE A 2 -8.98 21.34 7.92
C PHE A 2 -9.83 20.12 8.26
N ASP A 3 -9.68 19.04 7.49
CA ASP A 3 -10.35 17.76 7.76
C ASP A 3 -9.55 17.01 8.82
N PHE A 4 -9.92 17.18 10.06
CA PHE A 4 -9.30 16.54 11.23
C PHE A 4 -9.49 15.00 11.24
N GLU A 5 -10.24 14.45 10.32
CA GLU A 5 -10.62 13.02 10.30
C GLU A 5 -9.53 12.09 9.72
N LYS A 6 -8.49 12.61 9.10
CA LYS A 6 -7.44 11.79 8.44
C LYS A 6 -6.06 11.83 9.06
N GLU A 7 -5.83 12.66 10.07
CA GLU A 7 -4.58 12.59 10.81
C GLU A 7 -4.72 11.53 11.91
N LEU A 8 -3.90 10.50 11.85
CA LEU A 8 -3.72 9.49 12.91
C LEU A 8 -3.15 10.14 14.17
N PHE A 9 -3.99 10.94 14.82
CA PHE A 9 -3.66 11.56 16.09
C PHE A 9 -4.01 10.58 17.21
N LYS A 10 -3.01 10.15 17.94
CA LYS A 10 -3.20 9.37 19.16
C LYS A 10 -2.45 10.05 20.30
N THR A 11 -3.20 10.52 21.27
CA THR A 11 -2.64 11.00 22.53
C THR A 11 -2.99 10.01 23.62
N LYS A 12 -2.01 9.59 24.40
CA LYS A 12 -2.15 8.65 25.51
C LYS A 12 -1.53 9.24 26.76
N TYR A 13 -2.28 9.21 27.87
CA TYR A 13 -1.81 9.49 29.20
C TYR A 13 -2.05 8.26 30.09
N GLU A 14 -1.02 7.80 30.78
CA GLU A 14 -1.10 6.71 31.77
C GLU A 14 -0.78 7.28 33.13
N GLY A 15 -1.75 7.17 34.04
CA GLY A 15 -1.58 7.51 35.45
C GLY A 15 -0.88 6.41 36.25
N LYS A 16 -0.45 6.73 37.46
CA LYS A 16 0.14 5.74 38.37
C LYS A 16 -0.97 4.90 39.00
N GLU A 17 -0.57 3.75 39.58
CA GLU A 17 -1.49 2.75 40.14
C GLU A 17 -2.44 3.27 41.23
N ASP A 18 -2.02 4.36 41.94
CA ASP A 18 -2.79 5.03 42.98
C ASP A 18 -3.56 6.27 42.49
N ASP A 19 -3.41 6.67 41.22
CA ASP A 19 -4.11 7.81 40.68
C ASP A 19 -5.57 7.47 40.34
N ILE A 20 -6.46 8.44 40.50
CA ILE A 20 -7.87 8.29 40.08
C ILE A 20 -7.98 8.11 38.58
N VAL A 21 -7.17 8.85 37.82
CA VAL A 21 -7.14 8.76 36.35
C VAL A 21 -6.05 7.76 35.94
N GLN A 22 -6.44 6.56 35.57
CA GLN A 22 -5.54 5.49 35.18
C GLN A 22 -5.09 5.59 33.72
N LEU A 23 -6.01 6.00 32.83
CA LEU A 23 -5.75 6.08 31.39
C LEU A 23 -6.65 7.16 30.77
N VAL A 24 -6.08 7.98 29.92
CA VAL A 24 -6.82 8.82 28.96
C VAL A 24 -6.19 8.61 27.58
N GLU A 25 -7.00 8.16 26.64
CA GLU A 25 -6.62 8.02 25.23
C GLU A 25 -7.58 8.84 24.37
N ALA A 26 -7.05 9.58 23.40
CA ALA A 26 -7.84 10.31 22.43
C ALA A 26 -7.25 10.13 21.03
N GLY A 27 -8.13 10.02 20.03
CA GLY A 27 -7.76 9.76 18.65
C GLY A 27 -8.20 8.38 18.18
N ASN A 28 -7.33 7.67 17.48
CA ASN A 28 -7.61 6.29 17.02
C ASN A 28 -7.37 5.32 18.18
N ILE A 29 -8.44 4.85 18.81
CA ILE A 29 -8.42 3.97 19.98
C ILE A 29 -8.84 2.55 19.59
N SER A 30 -8.15 1.57 20.11
CA SER A 30 -8.53 0.15 19.97
C SER A 30 -9.33 -0.29 21.22
N PHE A 31 -10.52 -0.80 21.01
CA PHE A 31 -11.35 -1.33 22.07
C PHE A 31 -11.45 -2.85 21.98
N PRO A 32 -10.86 -3.60 22.91
CA PRO A 32 -11.05 -5.04 22.98
C PRO A 32 -12.45 -5.35 23.53
N LEU A 33 -13.34 -5.82 22.65
CA LEU A 33 -14.64 -6.32 23.06
C LEU A 33 -14.50 -7.75 23.56
N ASN A 34 -14.70 -7.97 24.86
CA ASN A 34 -14.76 -9.30 25.47
C ASN A 34 -16.13 -9.97 25.26
N THR A 35 -16.60 -10.01 24.00
CA THR A 35 -17.84 -10.72 23.68
C THR A 35 -17.59 -11.84 22.70
N THR A 36 -18.22 -12.99 22.93
CA THR A 36 -18.12 -14.21 22.12
C THR A 36 -18.75 -14.08 20.72
N LEU A 37 -19.49 -13.00 20.46
CA LEU A 37 -20.25 -12.79 19.23
C LEU A 37 -19.53 -11.93 18.17
N ILE A 38 -18.52 -11.16 18.57
CA ILE A 38 -17.76 -10.29 17.67
C ILE A 38 -16.28 -10.48 17.96
N THR A 39 -15.60 -11.23 17.12
CA THR A 39 -14.14 -11.36 17.16
C THR A 39 -13.51 -10.30 16.27
N GLY A 40 -12.86 -9.32 16.88
CA GLY A 40 -12.09 -8.29 16.16
C GLY A 40 -11.78 -7.09 17.03
N VAL A 41 -10.64 -6.46 16.78
CA VAL A 41 -10.29 -5.16 17.36
C VAL A 41 -10.82 -4.11 16.39
N GLN A 42 -11.83 -3.36 16.78
CA GLN A 42 -12.28 -2.20 15.99
C GLN A 42 -11.45 -0.98 16.37
N ASN A 43 -10.83 -0.37 15.39
CA ASN A 43 -10.22 0.94 15.54
C ASN A 43 -11.31 2.00 15.43
N LEU A 44 -11.56 2.71 16.52
CA LEU A 44 -12.60 3.73 16.63
C LEU A 44 -11.94 5.11 16.84
N MET A 45 -12.45 6.11 16.13
CA MET A 45 -12.08 7.50 16.40
C MET A 45 -12.87 7.97 17.63
N GLY A 46 -12.17 8.34 18.71
CA GLY A 46 -12.86 8.72 19.93
C GLY A 46 -11.94 9.04 21.10
N ALA A 47 -12.50 8.98 22.29
CA ALA A 47 -11.77 9.13 23.55
C ALA A 47 -12.13 7.99 24.51
N ARG A 48 -11.16 7.51 25.23
CA ARG A 48 -11.29 6.48 26.26
C ARG A 48 -10.67 6.97 27.55
N THR A 49 -11.38 6.79 28.65
CA THR A 49 -10.90 7.17 29.97
C THR A 49 -11.15 6.02 30.95
N LYS A 50 -10.11 5.59 31.66
CA LYS A 50 -10.22 4.65 32.78
C LYS A 50 -10.02 5.39 34.08
N LEU A 51 -11.00 5.26 34.96
CA LEU A 51 -11.00 5.87 36.29
C LEU A 51 -11.05 4.77 37.35
N LYS A 52 -10.29 4.97 38.44
CA LYS A 52 -10.26 4.06 39.59
C LYS A 52 -10.69 4.82 40.85
N PHE A 53 -11.77 4.40 41.45
CA PHE A 53 -12.29 4.93 42.72
C PHE A 53 -12.28 3.80 43.77
N GLY A 54 -11.14 3.62 44.45
CA GLY A 54 -10.96 2.48 45.36
C GLY A 54 -11.06 1.14 44.61
N ASN A 55 -12.08 0.36 44.89
CA ASN A 55 -12.31 -0.94 44.23
C ASN A 55 -13.19 -0.82 42.97
N LEU A 56 -13.69 0.36 42.64
CA LEU A 56 -14.50 0.60 41.46
C LEU A 56 -13.61 1.05 40.28
N LEU A 57 -13.59 0.26 39.23
CA LEU A 57 -12.97 0.59 37.94
C LEU A 57 -14.06 0.99 36.97
N LEU A 58 -13.96 2.21 36.42
CA LEU A 58 -14.87 2.76 35.42
C LEU A 58 -14.12 2.97 34.09
N ASP A 59 -14.55 2.30 33.05
CA ASP A 59 -14.00 2.43 31.69
C ASP A 59 -15.05 3.12 30.79
N ILE A 60 -14.79 4.37 30.44
CA ILE A 60 -15.69 5.21 29.64
C ILE A 60 -15.09 5.32 28.24
N VAL A 61 -15.89 4.97 27.23
CA VAL A 61 -15.52 5.14 25.81
C VAL A 61 -16.57 5.97 25.12
N ALA A 62 -16.13 7.06 24.51
CA ALA A 62 -16.94 7.89 23.61
C ALA A 62 -16.31 7.78 22.22
N SER A 63 -17.02 7.19 21.26
CA SER A 63 -16.56 7.05 19.89
C SER A 63 -17.63 7.50 18.91
N GLN A 64 -17.16 8.06 17.78
CA GLN A 64 -18.00 8.38 16.65
C GLN A 64 -17.60 7.47 15.49
N GLN A 65 -18.54 6.67 15.02
CA GLN A 65 -18.38 5.87 13.80
C GLN A 65 -19.26 6.48 12.72
N LYS A 66 -18.66 6.93 11.62
CA LYS A 66 -19.42 7.21 10.41
C LYS A 66 -19.69 5.87 9.72
N SER A 67 -20.91 5.40 9.80
CA SER A 67 -21.34 4.27 8.96
C SER A 67 -21.85 4.81 7.65
N GLU A 68 -21.22 4.44 6.56
CA GLU A 68 -21.74 4.63 5.22
C GLU A 68 -22.70 3.48 4.94
N SER A 69 -23.99 3.78 4.82
CA SER A 69 -24.97 2.75 4.45
C SER A 69 -25.00 2.63 2.93
N GLN A 70 -24.50 1.51 2.41
CA GLN A 70 -24.72 1.15 1.02
C GLN A 70 -26.08 0.49 0.90
N SER A 71 -27.02 1.12 0.18
CA SER A 71 -28.30 0.51 -0.15
C SER A 71 -28.14 -0.33 -1.42
N ILE A 72 -28.33 -1.65 -1.32
CA ILE A 72 -28.38 -2.54 -2.46
C ILE A 72 -29.85 -2.66 -2.90
N THR A 73 -30.20 -2.07 -4.03
CA THR A 73 -31.53 -2.24 -4.63
C THR A 73 -31.48 -3.46 -5.56
N VAL A 74 -32.14 -4.53 -5.14
CA VAL A 74 -32.29 -5.76 -5.92
C VAL A 74 -33.52 -5.64 -6.80
N GLN A 75 -33.36 -5.40 -8.11
CA GLN A 75 -34.42 -5.56 -9.09
C GLN A 75 -34.09 -6.75 -10.00
N ASN A 76 -35.10 -7.57 -10.29
CA ASN A 76 -35.04 -8.83 -11.05
C ASN A 76 -34.15 -8.76 -12.29
N GLY A 77 -32.98 -9.40 -12.19
CA GLY A 77 -31.98 -9.51 -13.25
C GLY A 77 -30.60 -9.71 -12.69
N ALA A 78 -29.63 -10.17 -13.46
CA ALA A 78 -28.25 -10.34 -13.01
C ALA A 78 -27.71 -9.02 -12.44
N GLN A 79 -27.44 -8.98 -11.14
CA GLN A 79 -27.10 -7.78 -10.40
C GLN A 79 -25.75 -7.21 -10.84
N SER A 80 -25.76 -5.97 -11.28
CA SER A 80 -24.59 -5.12 -11.37
C SER A 80 -24.47 -4.39 -10.02
N GLN A 81 -23.36 -4.55 -9.35
CA GLN A 81 -23.05 -3.82 -8.12
C GLN A 81 -22.27 -2.56 -8.49
N GLU A 82 -22.74 -1.42 -8.00
CA GLU A 82 -22.04 -0.14 -8.18
C GLU A 82 -21.13 0.14 -7.00
N PHE A 83 -19.93 0.58 -7.29
CA PHE A 83 -18.92 0.99 -6.32
C PHE A 83 -18.51 2.42 -6.62
N ASN A 84 -18.32 3.19 -5.60
CA ASN A 84 -17.84 4.57 -5.71
C ASN A 84 -16.69 4.75 -4.72
N PHE A 85 -15.56 5.23 -5.18
CA PHE A 85 -14.42 5.57 -4.34
C PHE A 85 -13.83 6.92 -4.74
N LYS A 86 -13.31 7.62 -3.77
CA LYS A 86 -12.69 8.94 -3.96
C LYS A 86 -11.21 8.81 -4.32
N ALA A 87 -10.66 9.85 -4.88
CA ALA A 87 -9.26 9.92 -5.27
C ALA A 87 -8.26 9.69 -4.12
N ASP A 88 -8.68 9.92 -2.89
CA ASP A 88 -7.88 9.75 -1.68
C ASP A 88 -8.06 8.38 -0.99
N GLU A 89 -8.98 7.54 -1.47
CA GLU A 89 -9.26 6.19 -0.94
C GLU A 89 -8.45 5.10 -1.67
N TYR A 90 -7.16 5.34 -1.91
CA TYR A 90 -6.27 4.33 -2.48
C TYR A 90 -6.01 3.18 -1.48
N ASP A 91 -5.63 2.01 -1.97
CA ASP A 91 -5.40 0.80 -1.15
C ASP A 91 -4.10 0.93 -0.35
N GLU A 92 -4.19 1.62 0.80
CA GLU A 92 -3.07 2.03 1.63
C GLU A 92 -2.31 0.85 2.25
N ASN A 93 -0.99 1.03 2.40
CA ASN A 93 -0.10 0.12 3.14
C ASN A 93 -0.06 -1.32 2.59
N LYS A 94 -0.36 -1.51 1.32
CA LYS A 94 -0.30 -2.81 0.64
C LYS A 94 0.66 -2.87 -0.54
N HIS A 95 0.79 -1.77 -1.29
CA HIS A 95 1.52 -1.74 -2.56
C HIS A 95 2.73 -0.84 -2.43
N PHE A 96 3.94 -1.37 -2.75
CA PHE A 96 5.19 -0.64 -2.57
C PHE A 96 6.14 -0.86 -3.73
N PHE A 97 6.70 0.23 -4.27
CA PHE A 97 7.83 0.16 -5.18
C PHE A 97 9.08 -0.34 -4.44
N LEU A 98 9.89 -1.15 -5.11
CA LEU A 98 11.11 -1.72 -4.54
C LEU A 98 12.23 -0.69 -4.38
N SER A 99 12.21 0.38 -5.18
CA SER A 99 13.14 1.52 -5.09
C SER A 99 12.56 2.76 -5.77
N GLN A 100 13.20 3.93 -5.58
CA GLN A 100 12.86 5.17 -6.30
C GLN A 100 12.97 5.00 -7.82
N TYR A 101 13.91 4.19 -8.30
CA TYR A 101 14.05 3.90 -9.72
C TYR A 101 12.73 3.43 -10.35
N PHE A 102 12.03 2.52 -9.69
CA PHE A 102 10.75 2.02 -10.20
C PHE A 102 9.64 3.04 -10.11
N TYR A 103 9.60 3.84 -9.05
CA TYR A 103 8.67 4.96 -8.94
C TYR A 103 8.88 5.98 -10.07
N ASP A 104 10.12 6.42 -10.29
CA ASP A 104 10.46 7.45 -11.29
C ASP A 104 10.22 6.97 -12.72
N ASN A 105 10.39 5.67 -12.99
CA ASN A 105 10.22 5.09 -14.31
C ASN A 105 8.83 4.48 -14.56
N TYR A 106 7.93 4.44 -13.58
CA TYR A 106 6.61 3.82 -13.71
C TYR A 106 5.78 4.42 -14.85
N ASN A 107 5.63 5.74 -14.88
CA ASN A 107 4.87 6.43 -15.93
C ASN A 107 5.43 6.15 -17.33
N LYS A 108 6.76 6.10 -17.45
CA LYS A 108 7.43 5.76 -18.70
C LYS A 108 7.20 4.31 -19.09
N ALA A 109 7.26 3.39 -18.12
CA ALA A 109 6.99 1.98 -18.36
C ALA A 109 5.55 1.72 -18.81
N MET A 110 4.60 2.50 -18.27
CA MET A 110 3.17 2.42 -18.61
C MET A 110 2.78 3.26 -19.82
N SER A 111 3.66 4.08 -20.38
CA SER A 111 3.33 4.96 -21.52
C SER A 111 2.96 4.18 -22.78
N THR A 112 3.51 2.99 -22.96
CA THR A 112 3.28 2.10 -24.11
C THR A 112 2.32 0.95 -23.79
N PHE A 113 1.49 1.14 -22.76
CA PHE A 113 0.45 0.17 -22.39
C PHE A 113 -0.34 -0.30 -23.64
N PRO A 114 -0.62 -1.60 -23.82
CA PRO A 114 -0.54 -2.73 -22.87
C PRO A 114 0.86 -3.39 -22.78
N ILE A 115 1.88 -2.88 -23.44
CA ILE A 115 3.24 -3.41 -23.38
C ILE A 115 4.07 -2.56 -22.41
N ALA A 116 4.71 -3.21 -21.39
CA ALA A 116 5.62 -2.46 -20.52
C ALA A 116 6.91 -2.11 -21.25
N ASN A 117 7.24 -0.84 -21.23
CA ASN A 117 8.57 -0.36 -21.61
C ASN A 117 9.50 -0.35 -20.38
N SER A 118 9.75 -1.54 -19.82
CA SER A 118 10.68 -1.69 -18.70
C SER A 118 11.99 -2.30 -19.21
N LYS A 119 13.11 -1.70 -18.77
CA LYS A 119 14.46 -2.22 -19.04
C LYS A 119 14.91 -3.21 -17.97
N VAL A 120 14.17 -3.37 -16.88
CA VAL A 120 14.54 -4.15 -15.71
C VAL A 120 13.49 -5.23 -15.46
N ILE A 121 13.96 -6.44 -15.15
CA ILE A 121 13.10 -7.57 -14.77
C ILE A 121 13.54 -8.08 -13.41
N ILE A 122 12.65 -8.00 -12.41
CA ILE A 122 12.88 -8.56 -11.08
C ILE A 122 12.87 -10.09 -11.16
N THR A 123 13.90 -10.70 -10.60
CA THR A 123 14.12 -12.16 -10.64
C THR A 123 13.91 -12.83 -9.28
N LYS A 124 14.23 -12.14 -8.18
CA LYS A 124 14.07 -12.67 -6.81
C LYS A 124 13.70 -11.54 -5.86
N VAL A 125 12.83 -11.80 -4.91
CA VAL A 125 12.46 -10.87 -3.83
C VAL A 125 12.29 -11.64 -2.53
N GLU A 126 12.86 -11.12 -1.44
CA GLU A 126 12.52 -11.49 -0.07
C GLU A 126 11.89 -10.31 0.64
N VAL A 127 10.78 -10.54 1.30
CA VAL A 127 10.03 -9.50 2.01
C VAL A 127 10.06 -9.77 3.50
N TRP A 128 10.43 -8.76 4.26
CA TRP A 128 10.55 -8.79 5.72
C TRP A 128 9.62 -7.77 6.34
N LYS A 129 8.97 -8.15 7.44
CA LYS A 129 8.17 -7.22 8.23
C LYS A 129 8.38 -7.39 9.72
N THR A 130 7.99 -6.38 10.50
CA THR A 130 7.92 -6.49 11.96
C THR A 130 7.07 -7.69 12.36
N ASN A 131 7.60 -8.53 13.22
CA ASN A 131 6.87 -9.66 13.79
C ASN A 131 6.03 -9.20 14.98
N ILE A 132 4.71 -9.31 14.87
CA ILE A 132 3.76 -8.95 15.94
C ILE A 132 3.31 -10.19 16.72
N GLY A 133 3.61 -11.39 16.23
CA GLY A 133 3.15 -12.65 16.79
C GLY A 133 4.25 -13.48 17.43
N ALA A 134 3.84 -14.58 18.06
CA ALA A 134 4.75 -15.59 18.60
C ALA A 134 5.39 -16.50 17.53
N ALA A 135 5.30 -16.14 16.24
CA ALA A 135 5.91 -16.93 15.18
C ALA A 135 7.44 -16.91 15.32
N VAL A 136 8.04 -18.06 15.50
CA VAL A 136 9.49 -18.23 15.73
C VAL A 136 10.20 -18.70 14.45
N ASN A 137 9.46 -19.20 13.47
CA ASN A 137 10.02 -19.76 12.25
C ASN A 137 10.30 -18.66 11.20
N ASN A 138 11.45 -18.74 10.54
CA ASN A 138 11.90 -17.80 9.50
C ASN A 138 12.10 -16.36 9.98
N ASN A 139 12.47 -16.17 11.24
CA ASN A 139 12.76 -14.86 11.78
C ASN A 139 14.26 -14.58 11.72
N ARG A 140 14.63 -13.36 11.41
CA ARG A 140 16.01 -12.88 11.40
C ARG A 140 16.08 -11.46 11.94
N ASN A 141 17.23 -11.13 12.50
CA ASN A 141 17.54 -9.75 12.81
C ASN A 141 17.90 -9.02 11.52
N ILE A 142 17.30 -7.88 11.29
CA ILE A 142 17.54 -7.06 10.10
C ILE A 142 17.83 -5.62 10.47
N VAL A 143 18.65 -4.97 9.64
CA VAL A 143 18.82 -3.53 9.60
C VAL A 143 18.42 -3.05 8.22
N ALA A 144 17.35 -2.29 8.15
CA ALA A 144 16.78 -1.82 6.89
C ALA A 144 17.15 -0.35 6.66
N PHE A 145 17.71 -0.02 5.50
CA PHE A 145 18.11 1.33 5.16
C PHE A 145 17.25 1.93 4.06
N ALA A 146 16.84 3.18 4.24
CA ALA A 146 16.05 3.91 3.27
C ALA A 146 16.83 4.15 1.96
N ASP A 147 18.11 4.46 2.05
CA ASP A 147 18.94 4.83 0.91
C ASP A 147 19.72 3.66 0.28
N LEU A 148 19.53 2.42 0.77
CA LEU A 148 20.21 1.26 0.22
C LEU A 148 19.85 1.07 -1.26
N GLY A 149 20.87 1.04 -2.11
CA GLY A 149 20.71 0.85 -3.56
C GLY A 149 20.06 2.02 -4.29
N GLU A 150 19.88 3.19 -3.67
CA GLU A 150 19.30 4.36 -4.35
C GLU A 150 20.36 5.23 -5.03
N LYS A 151 20.17 5.51 -6.32
CA LYS A 151 21.05 6.43 -7.05
C LYS A 151 21.04 7.83 -6.45
N ASN A 152 19.86 8.30 -6.10
CA ASN A 152 19.65 9.59 -5.46
C ASN A 152 19.22 9.35 -4.02
N PRO A 153 20.15 9.32 -3.05
CA PRO A 153 19.80 9.22 -1.64
C PRO A 153 18.77 10.28 -1.25
N PHE A 154 17.91 9.94 -0.30
CA PHE A 154 16.87 10.88 0.17
C PHE A 154 17.44 12.14 0.85
N GLY A 155 18.78 12.23 0.99
CA GLY A 155 19.47 13.41 1.52
C GLY A 155 19.29 13.62 3.03
N THR A 156 18.81 12.63 3.73
CA THR A 156 18.58 12.69 5.18
C THR A 156 19.86 12.49 6.01
N ASN A 157 20.91 11.91 5.39
CA ASN A 157 22.26 11.82 5.98
C ASN A 157 23.30 12.39 5.00
N PRO A 158 24.04 13.45 5.36
CA PRO A 158 25.00 14.11 4.47
C PRO A 158 26.22 13.24 4.12
N ASN A 159 26.50 12.19 4.88
CA ASN A 159 27.60 11.27 4.60
C ASN A 159 27.31 10.30 3.47
N ILE A 160 26.03 10.20 3.05
CA ILE A 160 25.61 9.32 1.96
C ILE A 160 25.54 10.14 0.68
N THR A 161 26.39 9.78 -0.26
CA THR A 161 26.54 10.46 -1.54
C THR A 161 26.27 9.51 -2.70
N SER A 162 25.75 10.04 -3.79
CA SER A 162 25.54 9.29 -5.03
C SER A 162 26.90 8.81 -5.56
N SER A 163 26.94 7.57 -6.01
CA SER A 163 28.09 7.03 -6.76
C SER A 163 27.99 7.43 -8.23
N PHE A 164 29.13 7.71 -8.83
CA PHE A 164 29.21 7.96 -10.25
C PHE A 164 29.15 6.64 -11.01
N GLY A 165 28.09 6.33 -11.71
CA GLY A 165 28.11 5.26 -12.70
C GLY A 165 26.84 4.47 -12.92
N SER A 166 26.10 4.06 -11.91
CA SER A 166 24.89 3.26 -12.14
C SER A 166 23.63 4.10 -12.17
N GLU A 167 22.82 3.94 -13.22
CA GLU A 167 21.46 4.47 -13.27
C GLU A 167 20.47 3.57 -12.54
N TYR A 168 20.89 2.34 -12.25
CA TYR A 168 20.06 1.28 -11.71
C TYR A 168 20.35 1.05 -10.22
N PRO A 169 19.35 0.54 -9.46
CA PRO A 169 19.54 0.21 -8.06
C PRO A 169 20.62 -0.87 -7.86
N ASP A 170 21.58 -0.62 -6.99
CA ASP A 170 22.64 -1.60 -6.70
C ASP A 170 23.25 -1.34 -5.32
N ASN A 171 23.64 -2.39 -4.61
CA ASN A 171 24.22 -2.29 -3.27
C ASN A 171 25.48 -1.41 -3.21
N MET A 172 26.33 -1.48 -4.22
CA MET A 172 27.66 -0.87 -4.20
C MET A 172 27.83 0.24 -5.25
N ALA A 173 27.11 0.13 -6.38
CA ALA A 173 27.32 1.01 -7.53
C ALA A 173 26.40 2.25 -7.52
N SER A 174 25.34 2.27 -6.73
CA SER A 174 24.37 3.39 -6.70
C SER A 174 24.80 4.52 -5.77
N ASN A 175 25.31 4.17 -4.58
CA ASN A 175 25.80 5.13 -3.58
C ASN A 175 26.84 4.48 -2.66
N ASN A 176 27.41 5.27 -1.75
CA ASN A 176 28.46 4.82 -0.82
C ASN A 176 27.92 4.23 0.50
N LEU A 177 26.60 4.06 0.68
CA LEU A 177 26.00 3.68 1.96
C LEU A 177 26.63 2.39 2.52
N LEU A 178 26.65 1.33 1.73
CA LEU A 178 27.15 0.04 2.20
C LEU A 178 28.63 0.13 2.61
N ASN A 179 29.46 0.89 1.88
CA ASN A 179 30.85 1.12 2.25
C ASN A 179 30.99 1.85 3.58
N VAL A 180 30.09 2.80 3.88
CA VAL A 180 30.10 3.58 5.13
C VAL A 180 29.68 2.74 6.33
N VAL A 181 28.67 1.85 6.15
CA VAL A 181 28.07 1.15 7.29
C VAL A 181 28.57 -0.28 7.49
N ASN A 182 29.21 -0.90 6.50
CA ASN A 182 29.56 -2.34 6.53
C ASN A 182 30.73 -2.63 7.47
N THR A 183 30.44 -2.80 8.73
CA THR A 183 31.39 -3.16 9.79
C THR A 183 30.85 -4.30 10.65
N SER A 184 31.70 -4.88 11.50
CA SER A 184 31.26 -5.90 12.47
C SER A 184 30.21 -5.38 13.46
N ALA A 185 30.23 -4.07 13.76
CA ALA A 185 29.25 -3.45 14.64
C ALA A 185 27.83 -3.44 14.04
N LEU A 186 27.71 -3.38 12.69
CA LEU A 186 26.42 -3.49 12.01
C LEU A 186 25.83 -4.90 12.11
N ARG A 187 26.67 -5.92 12.22
CA ARG A 187 26.23 -7.32 12.29
C ARG A 187 25.67 -7.74 13.63
N ASN A 188 25.93 -7.00 14.68
CA ASN A 188 25.43 -7.25 16.02
C ASN A 188 24.25 -6.34 16.32
N ILE A 189 23.06 -6.93 16.43
CA ILE A 189 21.79 -6.21 16.64
C ILE A 189 21.82 -5.28 17.88
N ASN A 190 22.56 -5.63 18.93
CA ASN A 190 22.66 -4.83 20.15
C ASN A 190 23.51 -3.56 19.97
N SER A 191 24.51 -3.58 19.09
CA SER A 191 25.40 -2.44 18.84
C SER A 191 24.96 -1.51 17.71
N VAL A 192 24.06 -1.98 16.83
CA VAL A 192 23.63 -1.28 15.62
C VAL A 192 23.18 0.15 15.90
N SER A 193 22.31 0.37 16.88
CA SER A 193 21.74 1.69 17.13
C SER A 193 22.81 2.72 17.54
N THR A 194 23.68 2.34 18.48
CA THR A 194 24.78 3.22 18.94
C THR A 194 25.76 3.49 17.80
N TYR A 195 26.08 2.46 17.02
CA TYR A 195 27.00 2.59 15.89
C TYR A 195 26.47 3.53 14.81
N LEU A 196 25.22 3.34 14.39
CA LEU A 196 24.61 4.16 13.34
C LEU A 196 24.34 5.60 13.79
N GLN A 197 23.98 5.82 15.06
CA GLN A 197 23.85 7.16 15.63
C GLN A 197 25.21 7.89 15.62
N GLY A 198 26.31 7.18 15.90
CA GLY A 198 27.66 7.74 15.80
C GLY A 198 28.04 8.17 14.38
N LEU A 199 27.44 7.58 13.35
CA LEU A 199 27.58 7.97 11.94
C LEU A 199 26.54 9.01 11.49
N GLY A 200 25.71 9.53 12.39
CA GLY A 200 24.69 10.53 12.07
C GLY A 200 23.42 9.97 11.44
N PHE A 201 23.16 8.66 11.52
CA PHE A 201 21.90 8.07 11.07
C PHE A 201 20.81 8.22 12.13
N ILE A 202 19.59 8.51 11.67
CA ILE A 202 18.40 8.71 12.50
C ILE A 202 17.46 7.52 12.30
N SER A 203 17.11 6.82 13.39
CA SER A 203 16.10 5.74 13.36
C SER A 203 14.74 6.30 12.96
N GLY A 204 13.98 5.54 12.18
CA GLY A 204 12.70 5.97 11.63
C GLY A 204 12.77 6.85 10.38
N GLN A 205 13.96 7.39 10.06
CA GLN A 205 14.19 8.21 8.86
C GLN A 205 15.17 7.55 7.89
N ASN A 206 16.38 7.26 8.37
CA ASN A 206 17.44 6.67 7.53
C ASN A 206 17.44 5.16 7.59
N TYR A 207 17.13 4.60 8.75
CA TYR A 207 17.16 3.17 8.99
C TYR A 207 16.11 2.73 9.99
N GLU A 208 15.81 1.44 9.97
CA GLU A 208 15.07 0.73 10.99
C GLU A 208 15.85 -0.52 11.44
N LYS A 209 15.91 -0.71 12.75
CA LYS A 209 16.41 -1.93 13.36
C LYS A 209 15.21 -2.79 13.75
N VAL A 210 15.10 -4.00 13.21
CA VAL A 210 14.01 -4.92 13.54
C VAL A 210 14.59 -6.23 14.07
N GLU A 211 14.34 -6.49 15.35
CA GLU A 211 14.70 -7.74 16.00
C GLU A 211 13.66 -8.81 15.63
N SER A 212 14.15 -10.00 15.30
CA SER A 212 13.28 -11.13 14.92
C SER A 212 12.26 -10.77 13.83
N ALA A 213 12.65 -9.98 12.82
CA ALA A 213 11.80 -9.68 11.68
C ALA A 213 11.32 -10.97 11.01
N ARG A 214 10.03 -11.02 10.67
CA ARG A 214 9.44 -12.17 9.99
C ARG A 214 9.60 -12.06 8.49
N ARG A 215 10.14 -13.10 7.86
CA ARG A 215 10.11 -13.25 6.40
C ARG A 215 8.70 -13.68 5.97
N LEU A 216 8.13 -12.96 5.00
CA LEU A 216 6.87 -13.34 4.40
C LEU A 216 7.04 -14.55 3.47
N ALA A 217 6.06 -15.45 3.48
CA ALA A 217 5.98 -16.51 2.49
C ALA A 217 5.60 -15.93 1.12
N GLU A 218 6.01 -16.56 0.03
CA GLU A 218 5.69 -16.12 -1.34
C GLU A 218 4.18 -16.05 -1.61
N SER A 219 3.39 -16.83 -0.87
CA SER A 219 1.92 -16.78 -0.92
C SER A 219 1.30 -15.54 -0.25
N GLU A 220 2.06 -14.76 0.54
CA GLU A 220 1.56 -13.61 1.28
C GLU A 220 1.69 -12.29 0.50
N TYR A 221 2.40 -12.30 -0.62
CA TYR A 221 2.56 -11.14 -1.49
C TYR A 221 2.67 -11.54 -2.96
N THR A 222 2.55 -10.57 -3.84
CA THR A 222 2.81 -10.75 -5.27
C THR A 222 3.84 -9.72 -5.73
N VAL A 223 4.64 -10.09 -6.72
CA VAL A 223 5.66 -9.21 -7.31
C VAL A 223 5.28 -8.90 -8.73
N ASN A 224 5.27 -7.63 -9.11
CA ASN A 224 5.25 -7.24 -10.50
C ASN A 224 6.70 -7.11 -10.99
N SER A 225 7.15 -8.12 -11.72
CA SER A 225 8.55 -8.23 -12.15
C SER A 225 8.99 -7.15 -13.14
N LYS A 226 8.07 -6.60 -13.93
CA LYS A 226 8.36 -5.58 -14.96
C LYS A 226 8.28 -4.15 -14.39
N LEU A 227 7.33 -3.88 -13.50
CA LEU A 227 7.12 -2.56 -12.92
C LEU A 227 7.84 -2.37 -11.58
N GLY A 228 8.41 -3.44 -10.99
CA GLY A 228 9.25 -3.39 -9.79
C GLY A 228 8.50 -2.95 -8.54
N PHE A 229 7.32 -3.50 -8.30
CA PHE A 229 6.57 -3.29 -7.06
C PHE A 229 6.07 -4.61 -6.46
N ILE A 230 5.81 -4.59 -5.18
CA ILE A 230 5.18 -5.68 -4.45
C ILE A 230 3.79 -5.27 -3.99
N SER A 231 2.91 -6.26 -3.91
CA SER A 231 1.55 -6.12 -3.39
C SER A 231 1.32 -7.14 -2.29
N LEU A 232 1.12 -6.68 -1.07
CA LEU A 232 0.84 -7.52 0.09
C LEU A 232 -0.61 -8.00 0.04
N ASN A 233 -0.88 -9.19 0.56
CA ASN A 233 -2.26 -9.68 0.69
C ASN A 233 -3.01 -8.98 1.83
N GLN A 234 -2.27 -8.56 2.86
CA GLN A 234 -2.81 -7.86 4.03
C GLN A 234 -2.15 -6.49 4.17
N SER A 235 -2.95 -5.49 4.51
CA SER A 235 -2.45 -4.15 4.82
C SER A 235 -1.55 -4.18 6.06
N LEU A 236 -0.48 -3.41 6.01
CA LEU A 236 0.39 -3.20 7.16
C LEU A 236 -0.26 -2.24 8.16
N SER A 237 -0.07 -2.53 9.44
CA SER A 237 -0.38 -1.56 10.48
C SER A 237 0.58 -0.35 10.40
N PRO A 238 0.16 0.83 10.90
CA PRO A 238 0.97 2.04 10.84
C PRO A 238 2.38 1.90 11.44
N ASP A 239 2.51 1.14 12.50
CA ASP A 239 3.74 0.88 13.26
C ASP A 239 4.62 -0.23 12.69
N GLN A 240 4.13 -0.99 11.70
CA GLN A 240 4.91 -2.07 11.09
C GLN A 240 5.94 -1.54 10.10
N VAL A 241 7.14 -2.06 10.20
CA VAL A 241 8.23 -1.87 9.24
C VAL A 241 8.07 -2.87 8.09
N LEU A 242 8.33 -2.42 6.87
CA LEU A 242 8.46 -3.26 5.68
C LEU A 242 9.83 -3.06 5.06
N ALA A 243 10.53 -4.15 4.84
CA ALA A 243 11.83 -4.16 4.19
C ALA A 243 11.95 -5.30 3.18
N VAL A 244 12.86 -5.16 2.22
CA VAL A 244 13.05 -6.13 1.15
C VAL A 244 14.52 -6.32 0.82
N ALA A 245 14.83 -7.49 0.28
CA ALA A 245 15.98 -7.73 -0.58
C ALA A 245 15.47 -8.16 -1.95
N PHE A 246 16.08 -7.70 -3.03
CA PHE A 246 15.66 -8.07 -4.37
C PHE A 246 16.83 -8.18 -5.35
N GLN A 247 16.67 -9.06 -6.34
CA GLN A 247 17.55 -9.19 -7.47
C GLN A 247 16.80 -8.89 -8.76
N TYR A 248 17.52 -8.39 -9.73
CA TYR A 248 16.98 -8.10 -11.05
C TYR A 248 18.06 -8.25 -12.14
N GLN A 249 17.59 -8.31 -13.38
CA GLN A 249 18.40 -8.27 -14.57
C GLN A 249 17.97 -7.11 -15.48
N ILE A 250 18.91 -6.53 -16.19
CA ILE A 250 18.63 -5.57 -17.26
C ILE A 250 18.36 -6.38 -18.53
N VAL A 251 17.31 -6.00 -19.26
CA VAL A 251 16.92 -6.66 -20.50
C VAL A 251 18.08 -6.60 -21.51
N GLY A 252 18.55 -7.78 -21.96
CA GLY A 252 19.69 -7.90 -22.86
C GLY A 252 21.04 -8.06 -22.13
N ASP A 253 21.08 -7.95 -20.80
CA ASP A 253 22.26 -8.24 -19.99
C ASP A 253 22.10 -9.60 -19.26
N ARG A 254 23.25 -10.24 -18.96
CA ARG A 254 23.30 -11.48 -18.18
C ARG A 254 23.69 -11.24 -16.72
N ILE A 255 24.03 -10.01 -16.37
CA ILE A 255 24.45 -9.65 -15.02
C ILE A 255 23.22 -9.60 -14.12
N VAL A 256 23.34 -10.22 -12.96
CA VAL A 256 22.34 -10.13 -11.88
C VAL A 256 22.77 -9.02 -10.92
N TYR A 257 21.92 -8.05 -10.75
CA TYR A 257 22.11 -6.96 -9.80
C TYR A 257 21.31 -7.24 -8.52
N GLN A 258 21.81 -6.79 -7.38
CA GLN A 258 21.21 -7.05 -6.08
C GLN A 258 21.12 -5.79 -5.23
N VAL A 259 20.01 -5.65 -4.54
CA VAL A 259 19.78 -4.66 -3.47
C VAL A 259 19.32 -5.39 -2.20
N GLY A 260 20.04 -5.15 -1.11
CA GLY A 260 19.86 -5.87 0.13
C GLY A 260 20.53 -7.25 0.14
N GLU A 261 20.50 -7.90 1.29
CA GLU A 261 21.06 -9.23 1.53
C GLU A 261 19.93 -10.23 1.71
N PHE A 262 20.07 -11.40 1.09
CA PHE A 262 19.12 -12.49 1.23
C PHE A 262 19.45 -13.38 2.43
N SER A 263 18.47 -14.08 2.90
CA SER A 263 18.63 -15.04 4.01
C SER A 263 19.57 -16.21 3.68
N ASP A 264 19.78 -16.47 2.37
CA ASP A 264 20.67 -17.51 1.82
C ASP A 264 22.04 -17.01 1.34
N ASP A 265 22.37 -15.72 1.53
CA ASP A 265 23.67 -15.12 1.17
C ASP A 265 24.83 -15.51 2.12
N GLY A 266 24.65 -16.54 2.94
CA GLY A 266 25.68 -17.07 3.84
C GLY A 266 25.85 -16.30 5.17
N ILE A 267 25.02 -15.26 5.42
CA ILE A 267 25.00 -14.56 6.70
C ILE A 267 24.13 -15.34 7.68
N THR A 268 24.80 -16.04 8.61
CA THR A 268 24.14 -16.89 9.59
C THR A 268 23.61 -16.09 10.78
N ASP A 269 22.49 -16.56 11.37
CA ASP A 269 22.02 -16.06 12.66
C ASP A 269 23.11 -16.24 13.75
N PRO A 270 23.29 -15.28 14.67
CA PRO A 270 22.47 -14.09 14.96
C PRO A 270 22.86 -12.80 14.22
N ASN A 271 23.73 -12.88 13.21
CA ASN A 271 24.15 -11.69 12.46
C ASN A 271 22.97 -11.05 11.74
N THR A 272 22.93 -9.72 11.74
CA THR A 272 21.89 -8.96 11.08
C THR A 272 22.04 -8.99 9.55
N LEU A 273 20.93 -9.05 8.84
CA LEU A 273 20.88 -8.82 7.41
C LEU A 273 20.66 -7.34 7.10
N VAL A 274 21.38 -6.85 6.10
CA VAL A 274 21.20 -5.48 5.58
C VAL A 274 20.21 -5.50 4.43
N VAL A 275 19.08 -4.82 4.60
CA VAL A 275 17.97 -4.86 3.64
C VAL A 275 17.49 -3.46 3.27
N LYS A 276 16.74 -3.34 2.18
CA LYS A 276 16.13 -2.09 1.72
C LYS A 276 14.87 -1.79 2.51
N LEU A 277 14.78 -0.60 3.10
CA LEU A 277 13.59 -0.13 3.80
C LEU A 277 12.55 0.43 2.79
N LEU A 278 11.32 -0.08 2.85
CA LEU A 278 10.20 0.42 2.05
C LEU A 278 9.21 1.24 2.88
N LYS A 279 9.01 0.85 4.14
CA LYS A 279 8.13 1.55 5.08
C LYS A 279 8.73 1.51 6.48
N SER A 280 8.82 2.67 7.10
CA SER A 280 9.24 2.84 8.49
C SER A 280 8.09 2.64 9.46
N SER A 281 8.41 2.42 10.72
CA SER A 281 7.48 2.47 11.85
C SER A 281 6.90 3.88 12.08
N SER A 282 7.60 4.92 11.60
CA SER A 282 7.17 6.31 11.70
C SER A 282 6.41 6.75 10.46
N LEU A 283 5.11 7.06 10.62
CA LEU A 283 4.29 7.65 9.57
C LEU A 283 4.61 9.14 9.44
N ASN A 284 5.56 9.47 8.60
CA ASN A 284 5.87 10.86 8.26
C ASN A 284 5.71 11.07 6.76
N VAL A 285 4.62 11.71 6.35
CA VAL A 285 4.33 12.03 4.93
C VAL A 285 5.37 12.95 4.29
N ARG A 286 6.16 13.66 5.11
CA ARG A 286 7.28 14.50 4.63
C ARG A 286 8.54 13.68 4.37
N ASN A 287 8.60 12.44 4.88
CA ASN A 287 9.72 11.55 4.59
C ASN A 287 9.66 11.16 3.10
N PRO A 288 10.73 11.39 2.32
CA PRO A 288 10.76 11.03 0.91
C PRO A 288 10.45 9.56 0.62
N MET A 289 10.69 8.65 1.57
CA MET A 289 10.34 7.24 1.49
C MET A 289 8.82 7.00 1.34
N TRP A 290 7.98 7.98 1.74
CA TRP A 290 6.53 7.95 1.52
C TRP A 290 6.14 7.78 0.04
N LYS A 291 7.04 8.15 -0.90
CA LYS A 291 6.85 7.95 -2.34
C LYS A 291 6.87 6.48 -2.74
N LEU A 292 7.55 5.62 -1.98
CA LEU A 292 7.61 4.19 -2.30
C LEU A 292 6.27 3.48 -2.11
N MET A 293 5.40 3.97 -1.24
CA MET A 293 4.03 3.48 -1.15
C MET A 293 3.21 3.97 -2.36
N MET A 294 2.64 3.03 -3.10
CA MET A 294 1.82 3.34 -4.28
C MET A 294 0.49 3.96 -3.85
N LYS A 295 0.10 5.04 -4.54
CA LYS A 295 -1.14 5.80 -4.31
C LYS A 295 -2.04 5.80 -5.54
N ASN A 296 -1.72 4.94 -6.49
CA ASN A 296 -2.41 4.78 -7.76
C ASN A 296 -3.11 3.42 -7.90
N VAL A 297 -3.30 2.72 -6.78
CA VAL A 297 -4.01 1.44 -6.73
C VAL A 297 -5.26 1.59 -5.88
N TYR A 298 -6.39 1.18 -6.42
CA TYR A 298 -7.71 1.33 -5.79
C TYR A 298 -8.45 0.00 -5.77
N TRP A 299 -9.05 -0.30 -4.63
CA TRP A 299 -9.94 -1.44 -4.52
C TRP A 299 -11.36 -1.05 -4.92
N ILE A 300 -11.96 -1.77 -5.85
CA ILE A 300 -13.29 -1.47 -6.40
C ILE A 300 -14.45 -2.08 -5.59
N GLY A 301 -14.19 -2.61 -4.40
CA GLY A 301 -15.24 -3.14 -3.52
C GLY A 301 -15.70 -4.56 -3.85
N SER A 302 -15.19 -5.20 -4.90
CA SER A 302 -15.52 -6.58 -5.30
C SER A 302 -14.28 -7.35 -5.74
N THR A 303 -14.30 -8.66 -5.56
CA THR A 303 -13.29 -9.59 -6.07
C THR A 303 -13.85 -10.42 -7.21
N GLN A 304 -12.98 -11.05 -8.00
CA GLN A 304 -13.35 -11.89 -9.14
C GLN A 304 -14.27 -11.17 -10.14
N VAL A 305 -13.83 -10.01 -10.58
CA VAL A 305 -14.58 -9.14 -11.49
C VAL A 305 -14.57 -9.73 -12.88
N SER A 306 -15.76 -9.84 -13.49
CA SER A 306 -15.88 -10.25 -14.90
C SER A 306 -15.73 -9.06 -15.84
N PRO A 307 -15.03 -9.20 -16.98
CA PRO A 307 -14.96 -8.16 -18.01
C PRO A 307 -16.34 -7.87 -18.63
N GLU A 308 -17.24 -8.85 -18.61
CA GLU A 308 -18.60 -8.68 -19.13
C GLU A 308 -19.37 -7.64 -18.31
N ASN A 309 -19.78 -6.59 -18.98
CA ASN A 309 -20.51 -5.46 -18.37
C ASN A 309 -19.76 -4.69 -17.27
N PHE A 310 -18.45 -4.85 -17.17
CA PHE A 310 -17.64 -3.96 -16.33
C PHE A 310 -17.62 -2.55 -16.93
N ARG A 311 -17.93 -1.56 -16.09
CA ARG A 311 -17.84 -0.14 -16.44
C ARG A 311 -17.06 0.57 -15.34
N LEU A 312 -16.14 1.42 -15.72
CA LEU A 312 -15.43 2.31 -14.83
C LEU A 312 -15.42 3.70 -15.43
N ASN A 313 -15.83 4.68 -14.66
CA ASN A 313 -15.83 6.09 -15.05
C ASN A 313 -15.15 6.92 -13.97
N VAL A 314 -14.43 7.95 -14.39
CA VAL A 314 -13.88 8.96 -13.50
C VAL A 314 -14.81 10.17 -13.56
N MET A 315 -15.29 10.62 -12.41
CA MET A 315 -16.25 11.70 -12.29
C MET A 315 -15.62 12.88 -11.55
N TYR A 316 -16.00 14.08 -11.94
CA TYR A 316 -15.60 15.33 -11.31
C TYR A 316 -16.84 16.06 -10.78
N LEU A 317 -16.81 16.39 -9.51
CA LEU A 317 -17.81 17.26 -8.89
C LEU A 317 -17.34 18.71 -8.99
N GLY A 318 -17.93 19.47 -9.90
CA GLY A 318 -17.63 20.90 -10.08
C GLY A 318 -18.10 21.75 -8.91
N ASP A 319 -17.48 22.93 -8.75
CA ASP A 319 -17.85 23.90 -7.69
C ASP A 319 -19.24 24.51 -7.92
N GLU A 320 -19.71 24.54 -9.16
CA GLU A 320 -21.00 25.11 -9.56
C GLU A 320 -22.05 24.01 -9.69
N GLY A 321 -22.94 23.92 -8.69
CA GLY A 321 -24.19 23.21 -8.77
C GLY A 321 -24.21 21.73 -8.37
N GLY A 322 -23.11 21.14 -7.92
CA GLY A 322 -23.09 19.78 -7.36
C GLY A 322 -23.40 18.65 -8.36
N ILE A 323 -23.29 18.91 -9.65
CA ILE A 323 -23.48 17.94 -10.71
C ILE A 323 -22.13 17.26 -11.03
N GLU A 324 -22.09 15.95 -10.93
CA GLU A 324 -20.92 15.18 -11.35
C GLU A 324 -20.87 15.03 -12.86
N THR A 325 -19.71 15.32 -13.45
CA THR A 325 -19.44 15.20 -14.89
C THR A 325 -18.23 14.32 -15.15
N GLY A 326 -18.22 13.60 -16.27
CA GLY A 326 -17.07 12.81 -16.72
C GLY A 326 -15.99 13.61 -17.44
N TYR A 327 -16.03 14.93 -17.35
CA TYR A 327 -15.07 15.86 -18.01
C TYR A 327 -14.99 17.16 -17.24
N PHE A 328 -13.91 17.92 -17.42
CA PHE A 328 -13.82 19.28 -16.86
C PHE A 328 -14.62 20.27 -17.71
N THR A 329 -15.31 21.18 -17.05
CA THR A 329 -16.10 22.26 -17.70
C THR A 329 -15.21 23.41 -18.15
N GLU A 330 -14.02 23.56 -17.56
CA GLU A 330 -13.07 24.65 -17.80
C GLU A 330 -11.64 24.17 -17.90
N GLY A 331 -10.75 25.04 -18.36
CA GLY A 331 -9.32 24.81 -18.43
C GLY A 331 -8.88 24.07 -19.71
N PRO A 332 -7.57 23.73 -19.80
CA PRO A 332 -6.98 23.16 -21.02
C PRO A 332 -7.45 21.72 -21.31
N LEU A 333 -8.00 21.02 -20.33
CA LEU A 333 -8.56 19.68 -20.48
C LEU A 333 -10.10 19.69 -20.58
N LYS A 334 -10.68 20.87 -20.89
CA LYS A 334 -12.13 21.03 -21.06
C LYS A 334 -12.67 20.06 -22.09
N ALA A 335 -13.79 19.42 -21.75
CA ALA A 335 -14.53 18.47 -22.58
C ALA A 335 -13.76 17.20 -22.99
N VAL A 336 -12.55 16.98 -22.48
CA VAL A 336 -11.86 15.69 -22.65
C VAL A 336 -12.40 14.71 -21.60
N PRO A 337 -12.84 13.49 -21.97
CA PRO A 337 -13.30 12.50 -21.02
C PRO A 337 -12.20 12.19 -19.97
N LEU A 338 -12.56 12.22 -18.68
CA LEU A 338 -11.58 12.02 -17.60
C LEU A 338 -10.96 10.62 -17.65
N ILE A 339 -11.68 9.62 -18.09
CA ILE A 339 -11.15 8.27 -18.29
C ILE A 339 -9.95 8.27 -19.26
N GLN A 340 -9.96 9.12 -20.29
CA GLN A 340 -8.85 9.30 -21.23
C GLN A 340 -7.73 10.12 -20.63
N VAL A 341 -8.05 11.21 -19.91
CA VAL A 341 -7.07 12.04 -19.20
C VAL A 341 -6.22 11.19 -18.26
N PHE A 342 -6.83 10.26 -17.57
CA PHE A 342 -6.14 9.35 -16.64
C PHE A 342 -5.52 8.12 -17.33
N GLY A 343 -5.67 7.99 -18.66
CA GLY A 343 -5.08 6.93 -19.47
C GLY A 343 -5.66 5.55 -19.21
N LEU A 344 -6.93 5.49 -18.79
CA LEU A 344 -7.69 4.27 -18.53
C LEU A 344 -8.50 3.82 -19.76
N ASP A 345 -8.50 4.63 -20.81
CA ASP A 345 -9.12 4.40 -22.12
C ASP A 345 -8.12 4.83 -23.20
N ARG A 346 -7.39 3.87 -23.75
CA ARG A 346 -6.37 4.05 -24.80
C ARG A 346 -6.62 3.19 -26.01
N MET A 347 -7.44 2.15 -25.86
CA MET A 347 -7.69 1.13 -26.88
C MET A 347 -9.19 1.00 -27.16
N ASP A 348 -9.49 0.58 -28.35
CA ASP A 348 -10.87 0.16 -28.71
C ASP A 348 -11.11 -1.31 -28.31
N SER A 349 -12.34 -1.77 -28.50
CA SER A 349 -12.74 -3.15 -28.25
C SER A 349 -11.99 -4.19 -29.09
N GLN A 350 -11.28 -3.76 -30.14
CA GLN A 350 -10.46 -4.58 -31.02
C GLN A 350 -8.96 -4.51 -30.67
N GLN A 351 -8.60 -3.83 -29.56
CA GLN A 351 -7.23 -3.61 -29.08
C GLN A 351 -6.38 -2.70 -29.99
N ASN A 352 -6.99 -1.91 -30.88
CA ASN A 352 -6.28 -0.85 -31.56
C ASN A 352 -6.06 0.34 -30.60
N MET A 353 -4.96 1.05 -30.76
CA MET A 353 -4.61 2.22 -29.95
C MET A 353 -5.47 3.44 -30.31
N TYR A 354 -6.75 3.34 -30.04
CA TYR A 354 -7.76 4.39 -30.27
C TYR A 354 -8.78 4.38 -29.12
N PRO A 355 -8.92 5.47 -28.37
CA PRO A 355 -9.88 5.55 -27.26
C PRO A 355 -11.32 5.44 -27.76
N ASP A 356 -12.13 4.59 -27.13
CA ASP A 356 -13.54 4.37 -27.46
C ASP A 356 -14.54 4.84 -26.39
N GLY A 357 -14.06 5.46 -25.32
CA GLY A 357 -14.85 5.94 -24.19
C GLY A 357 -15.15 4.88 -23.14
N VAL A 358 -14.54 3.69 -23.26
CA VAL A 358 -14.73 2.57 -22.35
C VAL A 358 -13.42 2.24 -21.65
N PHE A 359 -13.49 1.76 -20.40
CA PHE A 359 -12.34 1.32 -19.66
C PHE A 359 -11.63 0.13 -20.31
N ASP A 360 -10.32 0.22 -20.49
CA ASP A 360 -9.50 -0.85 -21.02
C ASP A 360 -9.35 -1.99 -20.01
N PHE A 361 -10.18 -2.99 -20.10
CA PHE A 361 -10.14 -4.14 -19.19
C PHE A 361 -8.99 -5.08 -19.56
N VAL A 362 -7.78 -4.73 -19.12
CA VAL A 362 -6.58 -5.57 -19.28
C VAL A 362 -6.17 -6.09 -17.92
N ASP A 363 -6.30 -7.41 -17.71
CA ASP A 363 -5.96 -8.05 -16.44
C ASP A 363 -4.45 -8.24 -16.29
N GLY A 364 -3.87 -7.51 -15.34
CA GLY A 364 -2.46 -7.57 -15.02
C GLY A 364 -2.01 -8.91 -14.42
N ALA A 365 -2.90 -9.71 -13.87
CA ALA A 365 -2.58 -11.03 -13.36
C ALA A 365 -2.15 -11.99 -14.50
N SER A 366 -2.75 -11.84 -15.70
CA SER A 366 -2.47 -12.68 -16.86
C SER A 366 -1.26 -12.19 -17.65
N MET A 367 -1.08 -10.87 -17.77
CA MET A 367 -0.09 -10.25 -18.66
C MET A 367 1.12 -9.64 -17.93
N GLY A 368 1.12 -9.63 -16.59
CA GLY A 368 2.12 -8.96 -15.78
C GLY A 368 2.02 -7.43 -15.80
N ILE A 369 1.16 -6.88 -16.66
CA ILE A 369 0.83 -5.45 -16.75
C ILE A 369 -0.63 -5.34 -17.11
N GLY A 370 -1.35 -4.53 -16.36
CA GLY A 370 -2.76 -4.32 -16.58
C GLY A 370 -3.28 -3.11 -15.81
N LEU A 371 -4.43 -2.64 -16.21
CA LEU A 371 -5.16 -1.60 -15.49
C LEU A 371 -6.07 -2.18 -14.41
N ILE A 372 -6.26 -3.49 -14.41
CA ILE A 372 -7.07 -4.19 -13.41
C ILE A 372 -6.40 -5.50 -13.00
N ASN A 373 -6.57 -5.89 -11.74
CA ASN A 373 -6.42 -7.26 -11.27
C ASN A 373 -7.81 -7.77 -10.95
N ALA A 374 -8.37 -8.52 -11.88
CA ALA A 374 -9.76 -8.97 -11.83
C ALA A 374 -10.03 -9.90 -10.64
N SER A 375 -9.06 -10.74 -10.27
CA SER A 375 -9.19 -11.68 -9.16
C SER A 375 -9.28 -10.98 -7.79
N ARG A 376 -8.58 -9.85 -7.63
CA ARG A 376 -8.54 -9.08 -6.38
C ARG A 376 -9.44 -7.84 -6.41
N GLY A 377 -9.96 -7.46 -7.57
CA GLY A 377 -10.73 -6.24 -7.76
C GLY A 377 -9.92 -4.96 -7.52
N LEU A 378 -8.70 -4.92 -8.04
CA LEU A 378 -7.80 -3.78 -7.92
C LEU A 378 -7.66 -3.08 -9.27
N VAL A 379 -7.83 -1.77 -9.29
CA VAL A 379 -7.55 -0.91 -10.45
C VAL A 379 -6.23 -0.19 -10.26
N TYR A 380 -5.39 -0.21 -11.28
CA TYR A 380 -4.08 0.43 -11.33
C TYR A 380 -4.11 1.59 -12.31
N PHE A 381 -3.86 2.80 -11.81
CA PHE A 381 -3.69 3.93 -12.71
C PHE A 381 -2.30 3.91 -13.36
N PRO A 382 -2.18 4.25 -14.65
CA PRO A 382 -0.90 4.19 -15.37
C PRO A 382 0.08 5.32 -14.99
N THR A 383 -0.28 6.15 -14.03
CA THR A 383 0.57 7.22 -13.48
C THR A 383 0.68 7.05 -11.96
N VAL A 384 1.86 7.34 -11.39
CA VAL A 384 2.13 7.16 -9.95
C VAL A 384 1.32 8.08 -9.05
N GLU A 385 0.95 9.27 -9.55
CA GLU A 385 0.16 10.27 -8.83
C GLU A 385 -0.98 10.76 -9.73
N PRO A 386 -2.02 9.93 -9.97
CA PRO A 386 -3.06 10.27 -10.94
C PRO A 386 -3.80 11.56 -10.57
N PHE A 387 -4.03 11.81 -9.30
CA PHE A 387 -4.77 12.97 -8.79
C PHE A 387 -3.88 14.02 -8.11
N GLY A 388 -2.55 13.86 -8.20
CA GLY A 388 -1.59 14.79 -7.59
C GLY A 388 -1.39 16.05 -8.40
N ASN A 389 -0.76 17.05 -7.77
CA ASN A 389 -0.36 18.32 -8.42
C ASN A 389 1.08 18.28 -8.94
N SER A 390 1.72 17.12 -8.92
CA SER A 390 3.10 16.97 -9.39
C SER A 390 3.16 16.88 -10.93
N LYS A 391 4.38 17.06 -11.48
CA LYS A 391 4.62 16.83 -12.92
C LYS A 391 4.40 15.37 -13.34
N MET A 392 4.27 14.46 -12.37
CA MET A 392 4.02 13.04 -12.58
C MET A 392 2.52 12.74 -12.76
N SER A 393 1.64 13.69 -12.45
CA SER A 393 0.20 13.57 -12.61
C SER A 393 -0.25 14.08 -13.97
N PRO A 394 -1.27 13.46 -14.60
CA PRO A 394 -1.91 14.02 -15.80
C PRO A 394 -2.46 15.43 -15.58
N LEU A 395 -2.90 15.73 -14.35
CA LEU A 395 -3.40 17.05 -13.96
C LEU A 395 -2.28 18.07 -13.70
N GLY A 396 -1.07 17.61 -13.40
CA GLY A 396 0.10 18.45 -13.12
C GLY A 396 0.95 18.82 -14.33
N VAL A 397 0.60 18.31 -15.52
CA VAL A 397 1.26 18.72 -16.77
C VAL A 397 1.03 20.21 -16.97
N LYS A 398 2.09 20.99 -16.87
CA LYS A 398 2.07 22.43 -17.12
C LYS A 398 1.66 22.70 -18.58
N THR A 399 0.38 22.81 -18.80
CA THR A 399 -0.09 23.80 -19.76
C THR A 399 0.10 25.17 -19.09
N SER A 400 0.40 26.21 -19.82
CA SER A 400 0.71 27.55 -19.34
C SER A 400 -0.40 28.24 -18.50
N SER A 401 -1.45 27.53 -18.15
CA SER A 401 -2.53 27.89 -17.25
C SER A 401 -2.69 26.75 -16.22
N ALA A 402 -2.61 27.07 -14.95
CA ALA A 402 -2.90 26.14 -13.85
C ALA A 402 -4.29 25.48 -14.07
N PRO A 403 -4.48 24.20 -13.67
CA PRO A 403 -5.82 23.65 -13.58
C PRO A 403 -6.64 24.57 -12.69
N PRO A 404 -7.96 24.68 -12.87
CA PRO A 404 -8.81 25.51 -12.04
C PRO A 404 -8.47 25.20 -10.58
N SER A 405 -8.29 26.23 -9.77
CA SER A 405 -7.88 26.14 -8.36
C SER A 405 -8.84 25.28 -7.51
N SER A 406 -9.96 24.89 -8.08
CA SER A 406 -11.05 24.07 -7.57
C SER A 406 -10.86 22.56 -7.76
N ALA A 407 -9.95 22.08 -8.62
CA ALA A 407 -9.72 20.64 -8.80
C ALA A 407 -8.90 20.08 -7.62
N ARG A 408 -9.48 20.10 -6.44
CA ARG A 408 -8.96 19.37 -5.28
C ARG A 408 -9.21 17.87 -5.48
N SER A 409 -8.31 17.04 -5.00
CA SER A 409 -8.46 15.57 -5.03
C SER A 409 -9.80 15.08 -4.46
N SER A 410 -10.37 15.83 -3.52
CA SER A 410 -11.67 15.54 -2.89
C SER A 410 -12.88 15.72 -3.81
N SER A 411 -12.73 16.34 -4.99
CA SER A 411 -13.81 16.54 -5.96
C SER A 411 -13.80 15.51 -7.10
N ILE A 412 -12.87 14.57 -7.09
CA ILE A 412 -12.79 13.50 -8.09
C ILE A 412 -13.19 12.18 -7.42
N SER A 413 -14.14 11.49 -8.03
CA SER A 413 -14.57 10.14 -7.64
C SER A 413 -14.44 9.18 -8.82
N VAL A 414 -14.29 7.91 -8.53
CA VAL A 414 -14.29 6.83 -9.53
C VAL A 414 -15.48 5.94 -9.26
N ARG A 415 -16.31 5.76 -10.27
CA ARG A 415 -17.48 4.85 -10.22
C ARG A 415 -17.16 3.62 -11.02
N ALA A 416 -17.30 2.45 -10.42
CA ALA A 416 -17.20 1.18 -11.08
C ALA A 416 -18.50 0.41 -10.90
N SER A 417 -18.97 -0.26 -11.95
CA SER A 417 -20.02 -1.25 -11.87
C SER A 417 -19.48 -2.59 -12.36
N ALA A 418 -19.67 -3.63 -11.58
CA ALA A 418 -19.19 -4.96 -11.88
C ALA A 418 -20.25 -6.01 -11.55
N ARG A 419 -20.31 -7.07 -12.36
CA ARG A 419 -21.00 -8.29 -11.96
C ARG A 419 -19.99 -9.22 -11.31
N PRO A 420 -20.25 -9.77 -10.12
CA PRO A 420 -19.44 -10.84 -9.58
C PRO A 420 -19.52 -12.04 -10.53
N SER A 421 -18.38 -12.66 -10.84
CA SER A 421 -18.35 -13.89 -11.61
C SER A 421 -19.22 -14.93 -10.89
N ARG A 422 -20.05 -15.68 -11.62
CA ARG A 422 -20.77 -16.82 -11.06
C ARG A 422 -19.75 -17.79 -10.47
N SER A 423 -19.57 -17.77 -9.16
CA SER A 423 -18.89 -18.86 -8.49
C SER A 423 -19.72 -20.12 -8.76
N THR A 424 -19.14 -21.12 -9.38
CA THR A 424 -19.67 -22.46 -9.41
C THR A 424 -19.87 -22.86 -7.95
N ARG A 425 -21.10 -22.80 -7.47
CA ARG A 425 -21.47 -23.33 -6.17
C ARG A 425 -21.17 -24.83 -6.20
N THR A 426 -20.04 -25.22 -5.68
CA THR A 426 -19.82 -26.59 -5.25
C THR A 426 -20.73 -26.79 -4.05
N THR A 427 -21.87 -27.41 -4.30
CA THR A 427 -22.81 -27.81 -3.27
C THR A 427 -22.11 -28.88 -2.43
N PHE A 428 -21.51 -28.48 -1.32
CA PHE A 428 -21.17 -29.42 -0.27
C PHE A 428 -22.46 -29.89 0.35
N ALA A 429 -22.90 -31.10 -0.03
CA ALA A 429 -23.93 -31.81 0.67
C ALA A 429 -23.43 -32.12 2.08
N SER A 430 -23.92 -31.37 3.05
CA SER A 430 -23.69 -31.71 4.47
C SER A 430 -24.52 -32.93 4.79
N PHE A 431 -23.87 -34.09 4.88
CA PHE A 431 -24.45 -35.25 5.49
C PHE A 431 -24.57 -35.01 7.01
N ALA A 432 -25.80 -34.73 7.45
CA ALA A 432 -26.13 -34.74 8.85
C ALA A 432 -26.25 -36.21 9.30
N VAL A 433 -25.22 -36.72 10.00
CA VAL A 433 -25.31 -37.97 10.73
C VAL A 433 -26.17 -37.72 11.96
N ARG A 434 -27.41 -38.20 11.95
CA ARG A 434 -28.25 -38.34 13.14
C ARG A 434 -27.70 -39.52 13.95
N SER A 435 -27.04 -39.25 15.06
CA SER A 435 -26.84 -40.26 16.11
C SER A 435 -28.11 -40.35 16.96
N GLY A 436 -28.89 -41.37 16.68
CA GLY A 436 -29.96 -41.79 17.60
C GLY A 436 -29.37 -42.54 18.77
N SER A 437 -29.45 -42.01 19.97
CA SER A 437 -29.30 -42.75 21.21
C SER A 437 -30.66 -42.87 21.88
N SER A 438 -31.23 -44.09 21.79
CA SER A 438 -32.34 -44.51 22.62
C SER A 438 -31.79 -44.91 24.01
N VAL A 439 -32.19 -44.21 25.02
CA VAL A 439 -32.08 -44.67 26.42
C VAL A 439 -33.47 -45.08 26.88
N THR A 440 -33.66 -46.37 27.13
CA THR A 440 -34.80 -46.91 27.87
C THR A 440 -34.45 -47.00 29.36
N PRO A 441 -35.36 -46.68 30.27
CA PRO A 441 -35.10 -46.75 31.70
C PRO A 441 -35.44 -48.10 32.30
N ARG A 442 -34.65 -48.53 33.24
CA ARG A 442 -35.06 -49.31 34.43
C ARG A 442 -34.26 -48.87 35.63
#